data_e6ac8b3f00e75888c062832680c7a86d
#
_entry.id   e6ac8b3f00e75888c062832680c7a86d
#
_cell.length_a   1.000
_cell.length_b   1.000
_cell.length_c   1.000
_cell.angle_alpha   90.00
_cell.angle_beta   90.00
_cell.angle_gamma   90.00
#
_symmetry.space_group_name_H-M   'P 1'
#
loop_
_entity.id
_entity.type
_entity.pdbx_description
1 polymer ?
#
loop_
_entity_poly.entity_id
_entity_poly.type
_entity_poly.pdbx_seq_one_letter_code
_entity_poly.pdbx_strand_id
1 'polypeptide(L)'
;MSSEAKSTKSTSPASDAGTFLSCLIEILVLLVAMYWMHGTPTPEVNEPHYLAKAKHFWNQAWCEHDMFLASPDVHYVFEYAFGWLTLYFPLPVVAWIGRGIAWTTLAASWCYLARAIVPRFGATAVSGLLLLLGVKHFHLAGEWLVGGIEAKCFSFPLVILGIGLFLKDRWVWANVALGVATAMHVLTGGWAYLALFATCLATGGIKNSERFALGIILAGLFAAVGIVPALLGTAEKPTDKKQKPAFTAHEVYVYQRLPHHLVLRDMATERKERFGILTAAWMILTPLSLLAASRKTNSTKAVSVSRISRFQVIVAMTLIIALGGAALDQYSRVNPPAAASFLRFYWFRASDIFVPAGVAISAVTLATYAFNSLAPSRVALAVIFLGAGYFAIVDGQAEHRFNVPRADAAVIPHDKTPENSRSATHANWVRVCEWIEQNTPKNVVIWSARRQQSFKWHAQRAEVHNYKDIPQDPAGLLEWRDRLEVVREVARRGGLWHFSREELLELQKKYGFHYIVVYKSGLNKPLPFELVYPPAGEENRHYEVYQLPPLAEAKP
;
A
#
# COMPACT_ATOMS: atom_id res chain seq x y z
N MET A 1 47.61 -39.48 18.56
CA MET A 1 46.28 -39.69 18.03
C MET A 1 45.27 -39.41 19.16
N SER A 2 44.76 -38.20 19.26
CA SER A 2 43.68 -37.83 20.17
C SER A 2 42.54 -37.32 19.33
N SER A 3 41.43 -38.07 19.31
CA SER A 3 40.21 -37.74 18.60
C SER A 3 39.41 -36.69 19.42
N GLU A 4 39.37 -35.44 18.94
CA GLU A 4 38.42 -34.45 19.43
C GLU A 4 37.02 -34.86 19.00
N ALA A 5 36.23 -35.34 19.93
CA ALA A 5 34.80 -35.56 19.76
C ALA A 5 34.09 -34.18 19.69
N LYS A 6 33.59 -33.79 18.52
CA LYS A 6 32.67 -32.68 18.35
C LYS A 6 31.39 -32.97 19.13
N SER A 7 31.23 -32.34 20.28
CA SER A 7 30.00 -32.32 21.05
C SER A 7 28.94 -31.55 20.26
N THR A 8 28.08 -32.27 19.54
CA THR A 8 26.81 -31.73 19.04
C THR A 8 25.87 -31.53 20.23
N LYS A 9 25.72 -30.29 20.70
CA LYS A 9 24.67 -29.92 21.66
C LYS A 9 23.30 -30.23 21.02
N SER A 10 22.72 -31.36 21.35
CA SER A 10 21.30 -31.61 21.06
C SER A 10 20.46 -30.65 21.90
N THR A 11 19.77 -29.72 21.25
CA THR A 11 18.73 -28.92 21.90
C THR A 11 17.62 -29.85 22.37
N SER A 12 17.21 -29.76 23.62
CA SER A 12 16.14 -30.61 24.14
C SER A 12 14.80 -30.26 23.47
N PRO A 13 13.93 -31.21 23.11
CA PRO A 13 12.62 -30.96 22.49
C PRO A 13 11.73 -29.99 23.27
N ALA A 14 11.87 -29.93 24.60
CA ALA A 14 11.13 -29.04 25.48
C ALA A 14 11.54 -27.56 25.31
N SER A 15 12.79 -27.25 24.94
CA SER A 15 13.23 -25.88 24.68
C SER A 15 12.71 -25.33 23.37
N ASP A 16 12.55 -26.19 22.37
CA ASP A 16 12.03 -25.81 21.05
C ASP A 16 10.52 -25.58 21.08
N ALA A 17 9.77 -26.42 21.82
CA ALA A 17 8.32 -26.24 22.03
C ALA A 17 8.00 -24.93 22.78
N GLY A 18 8.76 -24.58 23.81
CA GLY A 18 8.60 -23.31 24.54
C GLY A 18 8.91 -22.08 23.67
N THR A 19 9.89 -22.19 22.80
CA THR A 19 10.21 -21.12 21.84
C THR A 19 9.11 -20.97 20.79
N PHE A 20 8.59 -22.06 20.23
CA PHE A 20 7.51 -22.04 19.27
C PHE A 20 6.23 -21.42 19.87
N LEU A 21 5.80 -21.86 21.04
CA LEU A 21 4.62 -21.32 21.72
C LEU A 21 4.77 -19.82 21.99
N SER A 22 5.94 -19.37 22.40
CA SER A 22 6.18 -17.95 22.63
C SER A 22 6.13 -17.11 21.33
N CYS A 23 6.60 -17.64 20.20
CA CYS A 23 6.43 -16.99 18.89
C CYS A 23 4.96 -16.89 18.51
N LEU A 24 4.21 -17.98 18.66
CA LEU A 24 2.78 -18.03 18.32
C LEU A 24 1.97 -17.00 19.13
N ILE A 25 2.21 -16.90 20.44
CA ILE A 25 1.56 -15.91 21.31
C ILE A 25 1.86 -14.47 20.81
N GLU A 26 3.12 -14.15 20.52
CA GLU A 26 3.50 -12.81 20.06
C GLU A 26 2.93 -12.49 18.68
N ILE A 27 2.86 -13.46 17.77
CA ILE A 27 2.18 -13.32 16.48
C ILE A 27 0.68 -13.05 16.66
N LEU A 28 0.00 -13.80 17.53
CA LEU A 28 -1.41 -13.59 17.81
C LEU A 28 -1.69 -12.21 18.41
N VAL A 29 -0.82 -11.72 19.32
CA VAL A 29 -0.91 -10.34 19.84
C VAL A 29 -0.83 -9.31 18.72
N LEU A 30 0.09 -9.48 17.77
CA LEU A 30 0.21 -8.58 16.63
C LEU A 30 -1.01 -8.67 15.70
N LEU A 31 -1.54 -9.86 15.43
CA LEU A 31 -2.75 -10.03 14.63
C LEU A 31 -3.97 -9.34 15.25
N VAL A 32 -4.15 -9.48 16.57
CA VAL A 32 -5.20 -8.77 17.32
C VAL A 32 -5.02 -7.26 17.21
N ALA A 33 -3.79 -6.74 17.37
CA ALA A 33 -3.51 -5.33 17.22
C ALA A 33 -3.76 -4.82 15.78
N MET A 34 -3.34 -5.58 14.75
CA MET A 34 -3.60 -5.26 13.35
C MET A 34 -5.09 -5.22 13.04
N TYR A 35 -5.85 -6.22 13.52
CA TYR A 35 -7.30 -6.23 13.35
C TYR A 35 -7.96 -5.04 14.04
N TRP A 36 -7.57 -4.76 15.28
CA TRP A 36 -8.14 -3.64 16.04
C TRP A 36 -7.84 -2.27 15.42
N MET A 37 -6.62 -2.06 14.94
CA MET A 37 -6.19 -0.77 14.36
C MET A 37 -6.61 -0.57 12.90
N HIS A 38 -6.88 -1.66 12.15
CA HIS A 38 -7.08 -1.61 10.69
C HIS A 38 -8.19 -2.53 10.16
N GLY A 39 -8.94 -3.21 11.03
CA GLY A 39 -10.01 -4.13 10.65
C GLY A 39 -11.31 -3.43 10.20
N THR A 40 -11.18 -2.37 9.42
CA THR A 40 -12.30 -1.60 8.87
C THR A 40 -13.10 -2.41 7.84
N PRO A 41 -14.42 -2.11 7.64
CA PRO A 41 -15.21 -2.73 6.60
C PRO A 41 -14.57 -2.62 5.21
N THR A 42 -14.84 -3.59 4.34
CA THR A 42 -14.42 -3.55 2.94
C THR A 42 -15.38 -2.71 2.10
N PRO A 43 -14.87 -1.98 1.10
CA PRO A 43 -13.47 -1.91 0.67
C PRO A 43 -12.64 -0.85 1.41
N GLU A 44 -11.37 -1.16 1.67
CA GLU A 44 -10.36 -0.18 2.05
C GLU A 44 -9.93 0.63 0.81
N VAL A 45 -9.24 1.77 1.03
CA VAL A 45 -8.96 2.80 0.00
C VAL A 45 -8.42 2.26 -1.32
N ASN A 46 -7.55 1.25 -1.29
CA ASN A 46 -6.92 0.72 -2.50
C ASN A 46 -7.55 -0.60 -2.99
N GLU A 47 -8.38 -1.26 -2.19
CA GLU A 47 -8.99 -2.55 -2.56
C GLU A 47 -9.83 -2.49 -3.83
N PRO A 48 -10.68 -1.44 -4.06
CA PRO A 48 -11.42 -1.36 -5.31
C PRO A 48 -10.51 -1.31 -6.54
N HIS A 49 -9.41 -0.59 -6.45
CA HIS A 49 -8.43 -0.45 -7.52
C HIS A 49 -7.74 -1.80 -7.84
N TYR A 50 -7.14 -2.43 -6.84
CA TYR A 50 -6.35 -3.65 -7.03
C TYR A 50 -7.22 -4.87 -7.31
N LEU A 51 -8.32 -5.07 -6.58
CA LEU A 51 -9.18 -6.24 -6.77
C LEU A 51 -10.07 -6.14 -8.00
N ALA A 52 -10.48 -4.93 -8.42
CA ALA A 52 -11.16 -4.78 -9.70
C ALA A 52 -10.23 -5.13 -10.87
N LYS A 53 -8.97 -4.66 -10.83
CA LYS A 53 -7.97 -4.99 -11.84
C LYS A 53 -7.69 -6.50 -11.86
N ALA A 54 -7.49 -7.12 -10.71
CA ALA A 54 -7.27 -8.56 -10.57
C ALA A 54 -8.48 -9.38 -11.06
N LYS A 55 -9.73 -8.93 -10.80
CA LYS A 55 -10.95 -9.56 -11.31
C LYS A 55 -11.02 -9.49 -12.82
N HIS A 56 -10.77 -8.32 -13.41
CA HIS A 56 -10.76 -8.13 -14.85
C HIS A 56 -9.68 -8.97 -15.53
N PHE A 57 -8.51 -9.10 -14.92
CA PHE A 57 -7.41 -9.95 -15.42
C PHE A 57 -7.87 -11.41 -15.69
N TRP A 58 -8.70 -11.97 -14.80
CA TRP A 58 -9.24 -13.33 -14.95
C TRP A 58 -10.59 -13.42 -15.67
N ASN A 59 -11.31 -12.31 -15.79
CA ASN A 59 -12.59 -12.21 -16.47
C ASN A 59 -12.68 -10.91 -17.27
N GLN A 60 -12.09 -10.89 -18.46
CA GLN A 60 -12.01 -9.70 -19.32
C GLN A 60 -13.36 -9.16 -19.78
N ALA A 61 -14.41 -9.99 -19.80
CA ALA A 61 -15.78 -9.55 -20.10
C ALA A 61 -16.40 -8.72 -18.95
N TRP A 62 -15.85 -8.81 -17.73
CA TRP A 62 -16.32 -8.00 -16.63
C TRP A 62 -15.79 -6.57 -16.74
N CYS A 63 -16.71 -5.60 -16.88
CA CYS A 63 -16.38 -4.19 -17.09
C CYS A 63 -15.44 -3.96 -18.30
N GLU A 64 -15.66 -4.68 -19.41
CA GLU A 64 -14.79 -4.72 -20.60
C GLU A 64 -14.40 -3.33 -21.13
N HIS A 65 -15.33 -2.36 -21.07
CA HIS A 65 -15.12 -1.02 -21.62
C HIS A 65 -14.56 -0.01 -20.59
N ASP A 66 -14.10 -0.48 -19.43
CA ASP A 66 -13.46 0.39 -18.45
C ASP A 66 -12.02 0.72 -18.84
N MET A 67 -11.71 2.01 -18.99
CA MET A 67 -10.41 2.49 -19.47
C MET A 67 -9.25 1.99 -18.57
N PHE A 68 -9.43 2.03 -17.25
CA PHE A 68 -8.39 1.60 -16.32
C PHE A 68 -8.20 0.09 -16.37
N LEU A 69 -9.29 -0.67 -16.37
CA LEU A 69 -9.20 -2.14 -16.37
C LEU A 69 -8.61 -2.67 -17.68
N ALA A 70 -8.88 -2.02 -18.82
CA ALA A 70 -8.30 -2.34 -20.12
C ALA A 70 -6.83 -1.91 -20.27
N SER A 71 -6.28 -1.11 -19.33
CA SER A 71 -4.87 -0.71 -19.38
C SER A 71 -3.92 -1.88 -19.06
N PRO A 72 -2.62 -1.82 -19.40
CA PRO A 72 -1.66 -2.88 -19.09
C PRO A 72 -1.57 -3.24 -17.61
N ASP A 73 -1.31 -4.51 -17.31
CA ASP A 73 -1.19 -5.08 -15.98
C ASP A 73 0.24 -4.94 -15.46
N VAL A 74 0.47 -4.03 -14.52
CA VAL A 74 1.81 -3.77 -13.94
C VAL A 74 2.06 -4.51 -12.63
N HIS A 75 1.00 -5.01 -11.99
CA HIS A 75 1.06 -5.85 -10.79
C HIS A 75 0.72 -7.31 -11.13
N TYR A 76 1.21 -7.78 -12.28
CA TYR A 76 0.90 -9.08 -12.86
C TYR A 76 0.90 -10.24 -11.85
N VAL A 77 1.93 -10.31 -10.97
CA VAL A 77 2.06 -11.40 -9.99
C VAL A 77 0.93 -11.35 -8.95
N PHE A 78 0.52 -10.15 -8.53
CA PHE A 78 -0.61 -9.97 -7.61
C PHE A 78 -1.93 -10.34 -8.30
N GLU A 79 -2.15 -9.83 -9.50
CA GLU A 79 -3.36 -10.08 -10.28
C GLU A 79 -3.53 -11.57 -10.59
N TYR A 80 -2.43 -12.25 -10.96
CA TYR A 80 -2.41 -13.69 -11.18
C TYR A 80 -2.68 -14.47 -9.89
N ALA A 81 -2.02 -14.10 -8.77
CA ALA A 81 -2.08 -14.85 -7.52
C ALA A 81 -3.42 -14.74 -6.78
N PHE A 82 -4.11 -13.59 -6.87
CA PHE A 82 -5.33 -13.32 -6.10
C PHE A 82 -6.58 -13.18 -6.96
N GLY A 83 -6.46 -12.78 -8.22
CA GLY A 83 -7.60 -12.49 -9.09
C GLY A 83 -8.48 -13.71 -9.36
N TRP A 84 -7.92 -14.92 -9.47
CA TRP A 84 -8.70 -16.15 -9.68
C TRP A 84 -9.71 -16.42 -8.55
N LEU A 85 -9.44 -15.95 -7.32
CA LEU A 85 -10.39 -16.07 -6.21
C LEU A 85 -11.70 -15.33 -6.50
N THR A 86 -11.66 -14.26 -7.31
CA THR A 86 -12.84 -13.47 -7.68
C THR A 86 -13.80 -14.20 -8.63
N LEU A 87 -13.37 -15.31 -9.22
CA LEU A 87 -14.23 -16.19 -10.01
C LEU A 87 -15.19 -17.00 -9.14
N TYR A 88 -14.81 -17.25 -7.88
CA TYR A 88 -15.53 -18.12 -6.95
C TYR A 88 -16.13 -17.36 -5.76
N PHE A 89 -15.55 -16.21 -5.39
CA PHE A 89 -15.95 -15.46 -4.21
C PHE A 89 -16.22 -13.98 -4.55
N PRO A 90 -17.18 -13.34 -3.87
CA PRO A 90 -17.39 -11.89 -4.00
C PRO A 90 -16.19 -11.11 -3.48
N LEU A 91 -15.98 -9.91 -4.04
CA LEU A 91 -14.83 -9.05 -3.73
C LEU A 91 -14.59 -8.82 -2.21
N PRO A 92 -15.62 -8.62 -1.36
CA PRO A 92 -15.41 -8.49 0.08
C PRO A 92 -14.78 -9.73 0.74
N VAL A 93 -15.15 -10.93 0.30
CA VAL A 93 -14.58 -12.18 0.82
C VAL A 93 -13.12 -12.31 0.38
N VAL A 94 -12.82 -12.03 -0.89
CA VAL A 94 -11.43 -12.04 -1.40
C VAL A 94 -10.56 -11.04 -0.65
N ALA A 95 -11.09 -9.84 -0.36
CA ALA A 95 -10.38 -8.83 0.43
C ALA A 95 -10.02 -9.36 1.82
N TRP A 96 -10.95 -9.97 2.55
CA TRP A 96 -10.68 -10.52 3.88
C TRP A 96 -9.73 -11.72 3.87
N ILE A 97 -9.81 -12.59 2.87
CA ILE A 97 -8.83 -13.68 2.66
C ILE A 97 -7.43 -13.08 2.48
N GLY A 98 -7.30 -12.09 1.58
CA GLY A 98 -6.04 -11.42 1.31
C GLY A 98 -5.47 -10.68 2.53
N ARG A 99 -6.31 -9.95 3.30
CA ARG A 99 -5.91 -9.31 4.56
C ARG A 99 -5.39 -10.34 5.56
N GLY A 100 -6.10 -11.46 5.76
CA GLY A 100 -5.68 -12.54 6.66
C GLY A 100 -4.30 -13.10 6.30
N ILE A 101 -4.05 -13.38 5.02
CA ILE A 101 -2.76 -13.86 4.52
C ILE A 101 -1.68 -12.79 4.73
N ALA A 102 -1.91 -11.55 4.30
CA ALA A 102 -0.94 -10.45 4.39
C ALA A 102 -0.54 -10.15 5.84
N TRP A 103 -1.52 -10.04 6.74
CA TRP A 103 -1.25 -9.73 8.15
C TRP A 103 -0.54 -10.88 8.87
N THR A 104 -0.93 -12.13 8.59
CA THR A 104 -0.28 -13.31 9.19
C THR A 104 1.17 -13.42 8.72
N THR A 105 1.42 -13.27 7.42
CA THR A 105 2.78 -13.30 6.88
C THR A 105 3.63 -12.14 7.38
N LEU A 106 3.05 -10.94 7.56
CA LEU A 106 3.73 -9.79 8.14
C LEU A 106 4.11 -10.04 9.60
N ALA A 107 3.18 -10.50 10.44
CA ALA A 107 3.44 -10.80 11.84
C ALA A 107 4.50 -11.89 12.02
N ALA A 108 4.44 -12.95 11.20
CA ALA A 108 5.43 -14.03 11.23
C ALA A 108 6.81 -13.57 10.76
N SER A 109 6.89 -12.79 9.69
CA SER A 109 8.15 -12.22 9.18
C SER A 109 8.78 -11.24 10.17
N TRP A 110 7.96 -10.40 10.82
CA TRP A 110 8.42 -9.51 11.87
C TRP A 110 8.93 -10.28 13.10
N CYS A 111 8.21 -11.32 13.53
CA CYS A 111 8.65 -12.21 14.60
C CYS A 111 10.02 -12.83 14.28
N TYR A 112 10.22 -13.31 13.05
CA TYR A 112 11.48 -13.89 12.63
C TYR A 112 12.63 -12.87 12.66
N LEU A 113 12.41 -11.66 12.16
CA LEU A 113 13.37 -10.55 12.18
C LEU A 113 13.70 -10.10 13.62
N ALA A 114 12.67 -9.76 14.42
CA ALA A 114 12.83 -9.25 15.76
C ALA A 114 13.59 -10.23 16.66
N ARG A 115 13.27 -11.51 16.60
CA ARG A 115 13.97 -12.57 17.33
C ARG A 115 15.37 -12.86 16.80
N ALA A 116 15.68 -12.57 15.55
CA ALA A 116 17.04 -12.63 15.05
C ALA A 116 17.95 -11.60 15.74
N ILE A 117 17.38 -10.46 16.16
CA ILE A 117 18.09 -9.35 16.79
C ILE A 117 18.01 -9.45 18.33
N VAL A 118 16.78 -9.57 18.87
CA VAL A 118 16.50 -9.62 20.32
C VAL A 118 15.71 -10.90 20.63
N PRO A 119 16.40 -12.01 20.94
CA PRO A 119 15.74 -13.31 21.20
C PRO A 119 15.15 -13.35 22.63
N ARG A 120 14.19 -12.49 22.92
CA ARG A 120 13.50 -12.37 24.20
C ARG A 120 11.99 -12.42 24.01
N PHE A 121 11.29 -13.08 24.94
CA PHE A 121 9.83 -13.02 24.99
C PHE A 121 9.35 -11.58 25.21
N GLY A 122 8.31 -11.19 24.50
CA GLY A 122 7.76 -9.83 24.48
C GLY A 122 8.46 -8.87 23.50
N ALA A 123 9.68 -9.18 23.06
CA ALA A 123 10.42 -8.30 22.16
C ALA A 123 9.71 -8.12 20.80
N THR A 124 9.15 -9.19 20.24
CA THR A 124 8.39 -9.16 18.98
C THR A 124 7.12 -8.33 19.12
N ALA A 125 6.32 -8.59 20.17
CA ALA A 125 5.04 -7.91 20.38
C ALA A 125 5.27 -6.41 20.61
N VAL A 126 6.22 -6.04 21.48
CA VAL A 126 6.55 -4.62 21.77
C VAL A 126 7.06 -3.91 20.53
N SER A 127 8.06 -4.47 19.84
CA SER A 127 8.61 -3.84 18.63
C SER A 127 7.61 -3.80 17.49
N GLY A 128 6.75 -4.81 17.36
CA GLY A 128 5.68 -4.84 16.36
C GLY A 128 4.62 -3.77 16.60
N LEU A 129 4.17 -3.56 17.84
CA LEU A 129 3.25 -2.47 18.19
C LEU A 129 3.87 -1.10 17.90
N LEU A 130 5.14 -0.89 18.29
CA LEU A 130 5.85 0.36 17.98
C LEU A 130 6.00 0.57 16.45
N LEU A 131 6.26 -0.49 15.70
CA LEU A 131 6.30 -0.43 14.23
C LEU A 131 4.95 0.00 13.66
N LEU A 132 3.85 -0.64 14.07
CA LEU A 132 2.50 -0.34 13.58
C LEU A 132 2.12 1.10 13.85
N LEU A 133 2.32 1.58 15.08
CA LEU A 133 2.06 2.97 15.46
C LEU A 133 2.99 3.95 14.73
N GLY A 134 4.28 3.60 14.61
CA GLY A 134 5.27 4.42 13.93
C GLY A 134 4.94 4.60 12.44
N VAL A 135 4.61 3.53 11.74
CA VAL A 135 4.22 3.60 10.33
C VAL A 135 2.90 4.36 10.15
N LYS A 136 1.92 4.15 11.03
CA LYS A 136 0.61 4.82 10.91
C LYS A 136 0.68 6.33 11.12
N HIS A 137 1.47 6.80 12.08
CA HIS A 137 1.45 8.20 12.50
C HIS A 137 2.64 9.05 12.05
N PHE A 138 3.75 8.43 11.63
CA PHE A 138 5.02 9.12 11.37
C PHE A 138 5.57 8.91 9.94
N HIS A 139 4.74 8.46 9.00
CA HIS A 139 5.14 8.36 7.60
C HIS A 139 5.31 9.74 6.95
N LEU A 140 6.25 9.86 6.03
CA LEU A 140 6.49 11.07 5.23
C LEU A 140 5.64 11.07 3.96
N ALA A 141 5.76 10.01 3.16
CA ALA A 141 5.14 9.88 1.85
C ALA A 141 3.80 9.12 1.85
N GLY A 142 3.27 8.78 3.01
CA GLY A 142 1.99 8.10 3.13
C GLY A 142 2.04 6.60 2.87
N GLU A 143 3.18 5.96 3.12
CA GLU A 143 3.29 4.50 3.04
C GLU A 143 2.65 3.84 4.26
N TRP A 144 2.17 2.61 4.09
CA TRP A 144 1.51 1.84 5.13
C TRP A 144 1.78 0.33 4.96
N LEU A 145 1.70 -0.42 6.07
CA LEU A 145 1.95 -1.87 6.12
C LEU A 145 0.67 -2.69 6.29
N VAL A 146 -0.29 -2.18 7.07
CA VAL A 146 -1.50 -2.86 7.47
C VAL A 146 -2.70 -2.03 7.05
N GLY A 147 -3.70 -2.67 6.46
CA GLY A 147 -4.90 -2.06 5.89
C GLY A 147 -5.60 -3.04 4.97
N GLY A 148 -6.11 -2.57 3.84
CA GLY A 148 -6.63 -3.41 2.77
C GLY A 148 -5.55 -4.18 2.02
N ILE A 149 -5.95 -4.95 1.01
CA ILE A 149 -4.98 -5.69 0.21
C ILE A 149 -4.56 -4.95 -1.05
N GLU A 150 -3.26 -4.99 -1.30
CA GLU A 150 -2.62 -4.58 -2.55
C GLU A 150 -1.27 -5.31 -2.69
N ALA A 151 -0.64 -5.24 -3.84
CA ALA A 151 0.60 -5.96 -4.16
C ALA A 151 1.72 -5.76 -3.11
N LYS A 152 1.89 -4.53 -2.57
CA LYS A 152 2.93 -4.26 -1.57
C LYS A 152 2.68 -4.95 -0.21
N CYS A 153 1.42 -5.27 0.14
CA CYS A 153 1.09 -5.94 1.39
C CYS A 153 1.68 -7.36 1.47
N PHE A 154 1.98 -7.96 0.32
CA PHE A 154 2.68 -9.24 0.20
C PHE A 154 4.18 -9.07 -0.01
N SER A 155 4.60 -7.96 -0.61
CA SER A 155 6.02 -7.64 -0.81
C SER A 155 6.73 -7.31 0.51
N PHE A 156 6.15 -6.47 1.39
CA PHE A 156 6.77 -6.08 2.66
C PHE A 156 7.07 -7.25 3.62
N PRO A 157 6.17 -8.22 3.84
CA PRO A 157 6.48 -9.42 4.61
C PRO A 157 7.72 -10.17 4.09
N LEU A 158 7.82 -10.33 2.78
CA LEU A 158 8.97 -10.98 2.12
C LEU A 158 10.26 -10.17 2.28
N VAL A 159 10.18 -8.85 2.18
CA VAL A 159 11.31 -7.94 2.47
C VAL A 159 11.79 -8.11 3.91
N ILE A 160 10.88 -8.08 4.89
CA ILE A 160 11.20 -8.23 6.31
C ILE A 160 11.80 -9.63 6.58
N LEU A 161 11.23 -10.68 5.98
CA LEU A 161 11.78 -12.03 6.05
C LEU A 161 13.19 -12.09 5.44
N GLY A 162 13.39 -11.50 4.26
CA GLY A 162 14.68 -11.43 3.57
C GLY A 162 15.74 -10.77 4.42
N ILE A 163 15.43 -9.66 5.09
CA ILE A 163 16.33 -8.99 6.02
C ILE A 163 16.63 -9.89 7.24
N GLY A 164 15.62 -10.53 7.82
CA GLY A 164 15.85 -11.48 8.91
C GLY A 164 16.76 -12.66 8.53
N LEU A 165 16.62 -13.18 7.32
CA LEU A 165 17.50 -14.21 6.74
C LEU A 165 18.92 -13.68 6.53
N PHE A 166 19.07 -12.47 6.00
CA PHE A 166 20.35 -11.78 5.84
C PHE A 166 21.07 -11.62 7.19
N LEU A 167 20.39 -11.18 8.22
CA LEU A 167 20.96 -11.02 9.57
C LEU A 167 21.40 -12.36 10.19
N LYS A 168 20.83 -13.47 9.75
CA LYS A 168 21.24 -14.84 10.13
C LYS A 168 22.23 -15.47 9.16
N ASP A 169 22.84 -14.69 8.28
CA ASP A 169 23.82 -15.11 7.26
C ASP A 169 23.30 -16.18 6.28
N ARG A 170 21.96 -16.24 6.08
CA ARG A 170 21.29 -17.10 5.10
C ARG A 170 21.14 -16.39 3.74
N TRP A 171 22.24 -16.04 3.14
CA TRP A 171 22.36 -15.18 1.96
C TRP A 171 21.50 -15.58 0.77
N VAL A 172 21.53 -16.85 0.36
CA VAL A 172 20.75 -17.34 -0.79
C VAL A 172 19.25 -17.10 -0.56
N TRP A 173 18.75 -17.53 0.59
CA TRP A 173 17.33 -17.38 0.91
C TRP A 173 16.90 -15.92 1.13
N ALA A 174 17.79 -15.08 1.64
CA ALA A 174 17.55 -13.64 1.73
C ALA A 174 17.36 -13.03 0.34
N ASN A 175 18.20 -13.35 -0.60
CA ASN A 175 18.10 -12.90 -1.99
C ASN A 175 16.85 -13.45 -2.69
N VAL A 176 16.52 -14.74 -2.49
CA VAL A 176 15.28 -15.34 -3.02
C VAL A 176 14.05 -14.59 -2.48
N ALA A 177 13.97 -14.37 -1.17
CA ALA A 177 12.84 -13.64 -0.57
C ALA A 177 12.70 -12.22 -1.14
N LEU A 178 13.80 -11.50 -1.34
CA LEU A 178 13.79 -10.17 -1.94
C LEU A 178 13.47 -10.19 -3.44
N GLY A 179 13.91 -11.21 -4.17
CA GLY A 179 13.52 -11.42 -5.57
C GLY A 179 12.01 -11.63 -5.72
N VAL A 180 11.42 -12.49 -4.88
CA VAL A 180 9.96 -12.71 -4.84
C VAL A 180 9.23 -11.45 -4.38
N ALA A 181 9.76 -10.72 -3.40
CA ALA A 181 9.21 -9.43 -2.98
C ALA A 181 9.16 -8.42 -4.14
N THR A 182 10.23 -8.39 -4.96
CA THR A 182 10.32 -7.53 -6.16
C THR A 182 9.33 -7.99 -7.24
N ALA A 183 9.12 -9.29 -7.41
CA ALA A 183 8.10 -9.82 -8.32
C ALA A 183 6.68 -9.39 -7.91
N MET A 184 6.37 -9.43 -6.61
CA MET A 184 5.07 -9.00 -6.09
C MET A 184 4.87 -7.49 -6.25
N HIS A 185 5.88 -6.68 -5.92
CA HIS A 185 5.82 -5.22 -6.06
C HIS A 185 7.22 -4.66 -6.36
N VAL A 186 7.46 -4.31 -7.62
CA VAL A 186 8.79 -3.96 -8.16
C VAL A 186 9.50 -2.91 -7.31
N LEU A 187 8.84 -1.81 -6.96
CA LEU A 187 9.47 -0.71 -6.24
C LEU A 187 9.73 -1.03 -4.77
N THR A 188 8.82 -1.75 -4.10
CA THR A 188 8.99 -2.11 -2.68
C THR A 188 10.16 -3.09 -2.52
N GLY A 189 10.16 -4.17 -3.30
CA GLY A 189 11.25 -5.15 -3.27
C GLY A 189 12.57 -4.57 -3.78
N GLY A 190 12.53 -3.80 -4.88
CA GLY A 190 13.71 -3.20 -5.51
C GLY A 190 14.45 -2.23 -4.58
N TRP A 191 13.76 -1.29 -3.94
CA TRP A 191 14.39 -0.36 -2.98
C TRP A 191 14.97 -1.08 -1.76
N ALA A 192 14.25 -2.08 -1.23
CA ALA A 192 14.75 -2.90 -0.13
C ALA A 192 15.98 -3.71 -0.54
N TYR A 193 15.99 -4.25 -1.77
CA TYR A 193 17.14 -4.97 -2.33
C TYR A 193 18.36 -4.07 -2.44
N LEU A 194 18.20 -2.85 -2.98
CA LEU A 194 19.28 -1.86 -3.10
C LEU A 194 19.84 -1.46 -1.73
N ALA A 195 18.97 -1.21 -0.73
CA ALA A 195 19.39 -0.87 0.63
C ALA A 195 20.18 -2.03 1.27
N LEU A 196 19.72 -3.27 1.09
CA LEU A 196 20.41 -4.45 1.62
C LEU A 196 21.75 -4.67 0.90
N PHE A 197 21.80 -4.56 -0.42
CA PHE A 197 23.02 -4.68 -1.20
C PHE A 197 24.07 -3.65 -0.79
N ALA A 198 23.67 -2.37 -0.66
CA ALA A 198 24.54 -1.30 -0.16
C ALA A 198 25.05 -1.60 1.25
N THR A 199 24.21 -2.18 2.13
CA THR A 199 24.59 -2.63 3.46
C THR A 199 25.63 -3.74 3.40
N CYS A 200 25.50 -4.70 2.48
CA CYS A 200 26.50 -5.77 2.28
C CYS A 200 27.88 -5.18 1.94
N LEU A 201 27.90 -4.20 1.04
CA LEU A 201 29.15 -3.52 0.65
C LEU A 201 29.76 -2.75 1.83
N ALA A 202 28.93 -1.97 2.55
CA ALA A 202 29.38 -1.13 3.66
C ALA A 202 29.90 -1.95 4.88
N THR A 203 29.36 -3.14 5.10
CA THR A 203 29.71 -3.97 6.29
C THR A 203 30.69 -5.09 5.98
N GLY A 204 31.24 -5.16 4.77
CA GLY A 204 32.18 -6.22 4.35
C GLY A 204 31.57 -7.63 4.41
N GLY A 205 30.25 -7.73 4.24
CA GLY A 205 29.47 -8.95 4.46
C GLY A 205 29.64 -10.06 3.42
N ILE A 206 30.34 -9.83 2.32
CA ILE A 206 30.51 -10.81 1.22
C ILE A 206 31.63 -11.82 1.59
N LYS A 207 31.31 -12.72 2.52
CA LYS A 207 32.28 -13.73 2.98
C LYS A 207 32.33 -14.97 2.10
N ASN A 208 31.35 -15.23 1.27
CA ASN A 208 31.24 -16.40 0.39
C ASN A 208 30.69 -15.96 -0.96
N SER A 209 31.62 -15.66 -1.88
CA SER A 209 31.31 -15.08 -3.19
C SER A 209 30.38 -15.95 -4.04
N GLU A 210 30.54 -17.27 -3.99
CA GLU A 210 29.73 -18.21 -4.79
C GLU A 210 28.29 -18.24 -4.34
N ARG A 211 28.02 -18.35 -3.02
CA ARG A 211 26.67 -18.33 -2.47
C ARG A 211 26.01 -16.98 -2.65
N PHE A 212 26.78 -15.91 -2.59
CA PHE A 212 26.29 -14.57 -2.84
C PHE A 212 25.90 -14.39 -4.32
N ALA A 213 26.77 -14.82 -5.25
CA ALA A 213 26.46 -14.79 -6.68
C ALA A 213 25.24 -15.63 -7.04
N LEU A 214 25.13 -16.87 -6.52
CA LEU A 214 23.94 -17.71 -6.69
C LEU A 214 22.68 -17.00 -6.17
N GLY A 215 22.76 -16.36 -5.02
CA GLY A 215 21.65 -15.60 -4.45
C GLY A 215 21.20 -14.45 -5.37
N ILE A 216 22.13 -13.68 -5.94
CA ILE A 216 21.82 -12.60 -6.90
C ILE A 216 21.15 -13.15 -8.16
N ILE A 217 21.66 -14.24 -8.73
CA ILE A 217 21.07 -14.86 -9.92
C ILE A 217 19.64 -15.29 -9.64
N LEU A 218 19.39 -15.99 -8.53
CA LEU A 218 18.04 -16.42 -8.14
C LEU A 218 17.12 -15.22 -7.88
N ALA A 219 17.60 -14.18 -7.19
CA ALA A 219 16.83 -12.95 -6.99
C ALA A 219 16.44 -12.31 -8.32
N GLY A 220 17.37 -12.24 -9.28
CA GLY A 220 17.10 -11.71 -10.61
C GLY A 220 16.06 -12.51 -11.37
N LEU A 221 16.14 -13.84 -11.32
CA LEU A 221 15.17 -14.74 -11.96
C LEU A 221 13.75 -14.57 -11.39
N PHE A 222 13.62 -14.54 -10.06
CA PHE A 222 12.31 -14.30 -9.44
C PHE A 222 11.82 -12.89 -9.71
N ALA A 223 12.65 -11.87 -9.56
CA ALA A 223 12.27 -10.48 -9.80
C ALA A 223 11.82 -10.22 -11.25
N ALA A 224 12.44 -10.92 -12.22
CA ALA A 224 12.09 -10.78 -13.64
C ALA A 224 10.61 -11.10 -13.92
N VAL A 225 9.99 -12.02 -13.15
CA VAL A 225 8.56 -12.37 -13.30
C VAL A 225 7.64 -11.16 -13.09
N GLY A 226 8.02 -10.21 -12.24
CA GLY A 226 7.25 -8.97 -12.04
C GLY A 226 7.82 -7.78 -12.83
N ILE A 227 9.16 -7.68 -12.95
CA ILE A 227 9.80 -6.55 -13.63
C ILE A 227 9.50 -6.56 -15.13
N VAL A 228 9.59 -7.71 -15.81
CA VAL A 228 9.41 -7.79 -17.26
C VAL A 228 8.01 -7.34 -17.69
N PRO A 229 6.90 -7.87 -17.13
CA PRO A 229 5.56 -7.37 -17.44
C PRO A 229 5.38 -5.88 -17.14
N ALA A 230 5.91 -5.40 -16.01
CA ALA A 230 5.80 -3.99 -15.64
C ALA A 230 6.54 -3.07 -16.64
N LEU A 231 7.74 -3.47 -17.10
CA LEU A 231 8.48 -2.71 -18.12
C LEU A 231 7.76 -2.72 -19.47
N LEU A 232 7.25 -3.87 -19.90
CA LEU A 232 6.51 -3.98 -21.15
C LEU A 232 5.20 -3.18 -21.11
N GLY A 233 4.49 -3.22 -19.97
CA GLY A 233 3.24 -2.47 -19.76
C GLY A 233 3.45 -0.96 -19.68
N THR A 234 4.61 -0.49 -19.20
CA THR A 234 4.92 0.95 -19.08
C THR A 234 5.74 1.51 -20.24
N ALA A 235 6.08 0.70 -21.24
CA ALA A 235 6.82 1.14 -22.41
C ALA A 235 6.00 2.13 -23.26
N GLU A 236 6.65 3.19 -23.73
CA GLU A 236 6.02 4.12 -24.66
C GLU A 236 5.75 3.40 -25.99
N LYS A 237 4.48 3.28 -26.35
CA LYS A 237 4.11 2.86 -27.71
C LYS A 237 4.29 4.05 -28.64
N PRO A 238 4.86 3.86 -29.86
CA PRO A 238 4.95 4.92 -30.84
C PRO A 238 3.55 5.51 -31.09
N THR A 239 3.38 6.78 -30.77
CA THR A 239 2.13 7.49 -31.06
C THR A 239 2.30 8.29 -32.33
N ASP A 240 1.44 8.08 -33.31
CA ASP A 240 1.36 8.86 -34.56
C ASP A 240 0.91 10.32 -34.36
N LYS A 241 0.74 10.75 -33.10
CA LYS A 241 0.29 12.11 -32.80
C LYS A 241 1.41 13.12 -33.05
N LYS A 242 1.27 13.87 -34.13
CA LYS A 242 2.18 14.98 -34.54
C LYS A 242 2.29 16.13 -33.53
N GLN A 243 1.44 16.19 -32.53
CA GLN A 243 1.49 17.24 -31.48
C GLN A 243 2.08 16.69 -30.20
N LYS A 244 3.16 17.29 -29.70
CA LYS A 244 3.68 17.01 -28.35
C LYS A 244 2.62 17.44 -27.34
N PRO A 245 2.24 16.57 -26.40
CA PRO A 245 1.32 16.94 -25.33
C PRO A 245 1.96 18.03 -24.47
N ALA A 246 1.11 18.90 -23.87
CA ALA A 246 1.58 19.98 -22.99
C ALA A 246 2.34 19.48 -21.75
N PHE A 247 2.12 18.22 -21.35
CA PHE A 247 2.80 17.53 -20.26
C PHE A 247 3.15 16.11 -20.67
N THR A 248 4.28 15.62 -20.20
CA THR A 248 4.64 14.20 -20.33
C THR A 248 3.76 13.35 -19.40
N ALA A 249 3.61 12.06 -19.70
CA ALA A 249 2.91 11.13 -18.83
C ALA A 249 3.53 11.10 -17.41
N HIS A 250 4.84 11.19 -17.29
CA HIS A 250 5.54 11.24 -16.00
C HIS A 250 5.20 12.50 -15.19
N GLU A 251 5.08 13.66 -15.84
CA GLU A 251 4.66 14.90 -15.17
C GLU A 251 3.22 14.80 -14.68
N VAL A 252 2.32 14.22 -15.45
CA VAL A 252 0.94 13.95 -15.03
C VAL A 252 0.93 13.06 -13.78
N TYR A 253 1.68 11.97 -13.81
CA TYR A 253 1.75 11.05 -12.68
C TYR A 253 2.32 11.69 -11.42
N VAL A 254 3.47 12.36 -11.55
CA VAL A 254 4.23 12.91 -10.42
C VAL A 254 3.59 14.20 -9.88
N TYR A 255 3.29 15.17 -10.73
CA TYR A 255 2.92 16.51 -10.28
C TYR A 255 1.41 16.75 -10.23
N GLN A 256 0.60 15.99 -10.98
CA GLN A 256 -0.84 16.21 -10.99
C GLN A 256 -1.60 15.16 -10.15
N ARG A 257 -1.13 13.91 -10.16
CA ARG A 257 -1.83 12.82 -9.47
C ARG A 257 -1.27 12.50 -8.08
N LEU A 258 0.05 12.41 -7.93
CA LEU A 258 0.72 11.89 -6.73
C LEU A 258 1.77 12.84 -6.11
N PRO A 259 1.65 14.19 -6.20
CA PRO A 259 2.67 15.07 -5.65
C PRO A 259 2.88 14.84 -4.14
N HIS A 260 1.81 14.59 -3.41
CA HIS A 260 1.81 14.33 -1.97
C HIS A 260 2.49 13.01 -1.52
N HIS A 261 2.94 12.18 -2.48
CA HIS A 261 3.73 10.96 -2.24
C HIS A 261 5.13 11.03 -2.84
N LEU A 262 5.33 11.84 -3.89
CA LEU A 262 6.52 11.79 -4.73
C LEU A 262 7.37 13.06 -4.66
N VAL A 263 6.76 14.20 -4.31
CA VAL A 263 7.41 15.53 -4.34
C VAL A 263 7.50 16.04 -2.91
N LEU A 264 8.70 16.09 -2.35
CA LEU A 264 8.90 16.41 -0.92
C LEU A 264 8.31 17.78 -0.53
N ARG A 265 8.44 18.80 -1.39
CA ARG A 265 7.88 20.14 -1.12
C ARG A 265 6.35 20.13 -0.97
N ASP A 266 5.65 19.23 -1.71
CA ASP A 266 4.18 19.14 -1.75
C ASP A 266 3.62 18.18 -0.69
N MET A 267 4.47 17.51 0.07
CA MET A 267 4.05 16.70 1.22
C MET A 267 3.61 17.62 2.37
N ALA A 268 2.60 17.18 3.13
CA ALA A 268 2.07 17.94 4.27
C ALA A 268 3.15 18.25 5.31
N THR A 269 3.17 19.49 5.80
CA THR A 269 4.18 19.97 6.76
C THR A 269 4.19 19.12 8.03
N GLU A 270 3.01 18.76 8.56
CA GLU A 270 2.91 17.91 9.75
C GLU A 270 3.52 16.51 9.54
N ARG A 271 3.44 15.95 8.33
CA ARG A 271 4.10 14.68 8.02
C ARG A 271 5.62 14.81 8.02
N LYS A 272 6.14 15.88 7.42
CA LYS A 272 7.59 16.18 7.44
C LYS A 272 8.10 16.35 8.87
N GLU A 273 7.39 17.08 9.71
CA GLU A 273 7.73 17.30 11.12
C GLU A 273 7.71 15.99 11.92
N ARG A 274 6.62 15.21 11.84
CA ARG A 274 6.51 13.93 12.53
C ARG A 274 7.60 12.94 12.10
N PHE A 275 7.83 12.82 10.78
CA PHE A 275 8.91 11.97 10.26
C PHE A 275 10.29 12.47 10.71
N GLY A 276 10.52 13.77 10.75
CA GLY A 276 11.74 14.39 11.28
C GLY A 276 11.97 14.04 12.76
N ILE A 277 10.93 14.15 13.60
CA ILE A 277 10.97 13.74 15.02
C ILE A 277 11.32 12.25 15.15
N LEU A 278 10.69 11.39 14.36
CA LEU A 278 10.97 9.96 14.42
C LEU A 278 12.40 9.64 13.94
N THR A 279 12.88 10.34 12.92
CA THR A 279 14.26 10.19 12.43
C THR A 279 15.27 10.65 13.49
N ALA A 280 15.02 11.76 14.17
CA ALA A 280 15.83 12.22 15.30
C ALA A 280 15.84 11.19 16.46
N ALA A 281 14.68 10.64 16.80
CA ALA A 281 14.57 9.56 17.77
C ALA A 281 15.40 8.33 17.37
N TRP A 282 15.35 7.94 16.09
CA TRP A 282 16.19 6.87 15.56
C TRP A 282 17.69 7.18 15.70
N MET A 283 18.12 8.39 15.35
CA MET A 283 19.53 8.82 15.49
C MET A 283 20.03 8.78 16.94
N ILE A 284 19.17 9.07 17.91
CA ILE A 284 19.50 9.03 19.33
C ILE A 284 19.47 7.60 19.88
N LEU A 285 18.40 6.85 19.61
CA LEU A 285 18.19 5.53 20.19
C LEU A 285 19.15 4.48 19.62
N THR A 286 19.57 4.62 18.38
CA THR A 286 20.46 3.65 17.73
C THR A 286 21.82 3.53 18.45
N PRO A 287 22.62 4.60 18.64
CA PRO A 287 23.89 4.49 19.36
C PRO A 287 23.70 4.06 20.81
N LEU A 288 22.65 4.52 21.51
CA LEU A 288 22.36 4.09 22.88
C LEU A 288 22.06 2.59 22.95
N SER A 289 21.29 2.05 22.00
CA SER A 289 20.99 0.62 21.94
C SER A 289 22.22 -0.24 21.65
N LEU A 290 23.11 0.22 20.76
CA LEU A 290 24.38 -0.44 20.46
C LEU A 290 25.32 -0.42 21.67
N LEU A 291 25.43 0.71 22.38
CA LEU A 291 26.20 0.84 23.62
C LEU A 291 25.68 -0.09 24.70
N ALA A 292 24.35 -0.15 24.90
CA ALA A 292 23.74 -1.04 25.88
C ALA A 292 23.99 -2.52 25.55
N ALA A 293 23.90 -2.90 24.29
CA ALA A 293 24.17 -4.28 23.84
C ALA A 293 25.65 -4.67 23.94
N SER A 294 26.58 -3.73 23.69
CA SER A 294 28.03 -3.98 23.72
C SER A 294 28.60 -4.17 25.14
N ARG A 295 28.00 -3.54 26.16
CA ARG A 295 28.45 -3.64 27.55
C ARG A 295 28.38 -5.04 28.16
N LYS A 296 27.71 -5.97 27.53
CA LYS A 296 27.52 -7.34 28.03
C LYS A 296 28.37 -8.33 27.22
N THR A 297 29.57 -8.63 27.67
CA THR A 297 30.59 -9.45 27.02
C THR A 297 30.36 -10.98 27.17
N ASN A 298 29.69 -11.60 26.17
CA ASN A 298 29.71 -13.06 25.94
C ASN A 298 29.57 -13.33 24.44
N SER A 299 30.09 -14.45 23.92
CA SER A 299 30.13 -14.79 22.47
C SER A 299 28.79 -14.72 21.73
N THR A 300 27.71 -15.14 22.40
CA THR A 300 26.33 -15.03 21.85
C THR A 300 25.85 -13.59 21.70
N LYS A 301 26.42 -12.64 22.42
CA LYS A 301 26.07 -11.21 22.42
C LYS A 301 26.82 -10.42 21.36
N ALA A 302 28.05 -10.81 21.03
CA ALA A 302 28.80 -10.25 19.89
C ALA A 302 28.00 -10.44 18.57
N VAL A 303 27.34 -11.59 18.42
CA VAL A 303 26.45 -11.89 17.29
C VAL A 303 25.23 -10.94 17.29
N SER A 304 24.63 -10.64 18.47
CA SER A 304 23.50 -9.70 18.54
C SER A 304 23.90 -8.28 18.17
N VAL A 305 25.03 -7.77 18.66
CA VAL A 305 25.54 -6.42 18.33
C VAL A 305 25.77 -6.29 16.81
N SER A 306 26.39 -7.28 16.20
CA SER A 306 26.59 -7.30 14.74
C SER A 306 25.27 -7.26 13.97
N ARG A 307 24.23 -8.00 14.41
CA ARG A 307 22.92 -8.00 13.76
C ARG A 307 22.19 -6.68 13.92
N ILE A 308 22.23 -6.09 15.13
CA ILE A 308 21.67 -4.76 15.40
C ILE A 308 22.34 -3.74 14.48
N SER A 309 23.67 -3.70 14.45
CA SER A 309 24.43 -2.77 13.61
C SER A 309 24.06 -2.92 12.12
N ARG A 310 24.07 -4.15 11.57
CA ARG A 310 23.70 -4.40 10.16
C ARG A 310 22.26 -3.96 9.87
N PHE A 311 21.31 -4.19 10.79
CA PHE A 311 19.94 -3.74 10.62
C PHE A 311 19.85 -2.21 10.58
N GLN A 312 20.54 -1.51 11.49
CA GLN A 312 20.55 -0.04 11.53
C GLN A 312 21.25 0.58 10.30
N VAL A 313 22.23 -0.11 9.72
CA VAL A 313 22.82 0.30 8.44
C VAL A 313 21.80 0.18 7.31
N ILE A 314 20.96 -0.87 7.28
CA ILE A 314 19.84 -0.94 6.31
C ILE A 314 18.92 0.26 6.45
N VAL A 315 18.54 0.63 7.67
CA VAL A 315 17.72 1.83 7.92
C VAL A 315 18.41 3.10 7.39
N ALA A 316 19.71 3.27 7.66
CA ALA A 316 20.49 4.39 7.13
C ALA A 316 20.49 4.41 5.59
N MET A 317 20.63 3.26 4.93
CA MET A 317 20.60 3.18 3.46
C MET A 317 19.23 3.60 2.89
N THR A 318 18.12 3.29 3.57
CA THR A 318 16.79 3.79 3.14
C THR A 318 16.66 5.30 3.27
N LEU A 319 17.28 5.92 4.28
CA LEU A 319 17.34 7.39 4.41
C LEU A 319 18.22 8.02 3.33
N ILE A 320 19.34 7.39 2.96
CA ILE A 320 20.19 7.85 1.86
C ILE A 320 19.40 7.83 0.53
N ILE A 321 18.62 6.78 0.30
CA ILE A 321 17.69 6.72 -0.85
C ILE A 321 16.69 7.88 -0.80
N ALA A 322 16.07 8.14 0.36
CA ALA A 322 15.13 9.25 0.51
C ALA A 322 15.78 10.62 0.28
N LEU A 323 17.05 10.82 0.70
CA LEU A 323 17.83 12.03 0.39
C LEU A 323 18.06 12.17 -1.13
N GLY A 324 18.27 11.08 -1.87
CA GLY A 324 18.28 11.08 -3.34
C GLY A 324 16.97 11.62 -3.93
N GLY A 325 15.83 11.19 -3.36
CA GLY A 325 14.51 11.73 -3.74
C GLY A 325 14.37 13.23 -3.45
N ALA A 326 14.89 13.69 -2.31
CA ALA A 326 14.91 15.12 -1.97
C ALA A 326 15.79 15.94 -2.94
N ALA A 327 16.94 15.41 -3.35
CA ALA A 327 17.79 16.04 -4.35
C ALA A 327 17.09 16.11 -5.72
N LEU A 328 16.38 15.06 -6.12
CA LEU A 328 15.56 15.07 -7.34
C LEU A 328 14.41 16.08 -7.28
N ASP A 329 13.80 16.27 -6.11
CA ASP A 329 12.78 17.31 -5.92
C ASP A 329 13.39 18.72 -6.10
N GLN A 330 14.60 18.99 -5.60
CA GLN A 330 15.28 20.25 -5.88
C GLN A 330 15.61 20.41 -7.37
N TYR A 331 16.12 19.36 -8.02
CA TYR A 331 16.40 19.36 -9.46
C TYR A 331 15.14 19.62 -10.30
N SER A 332 13.96 19.20 -9.81
CA SER A 332 12.69 19.41 -10.50
C SER A 332 12.33 20.89 -10.69
N ARG A 333 12.95 21.81 -9.94
CA ARG A 333 12.78 23.26 -10.13
C ARG A 333 13.46 23.79 -11.40
N VAL A 334 14.48 23.07 -11.87
CA VAL A 334 15.26 23.42 -13.07
C VAL A 334 14.76 22.65 -14.28
N ASN A 335 14.50 21.36 -14.12
CA ASN A 335 14.06 20.47 -15.20
C ASN A 335 12.95 19.53 -14.74
N PRO A 336 11.68 19.99 -14.70
CA PRO A 336 10.56 19.20 -14.24
C PRO A 336 10.35 17.88 -15.01
N PRO A 337 10.41 17.83 -16.36
CA PRO A 337 10.20 16.58 -17.10
C PRO A 337 11.25 15.51 -16.78
N ALA A 338 12.53 15.90 -16.73
CA ALA A 338 13.60 14.96 -16.39
C ALA A 338 13.48 14.47 -14.93
N ALA A 339 13.18 15.36 -13.99
CA ALA A 339 12.99 14.98 -12.59
C ALA A 339 11.78 14.04 -12.43
N ALA A 340 10.67 14.27 -13.13
CA ALA A 340 9.47 13.44 -13.07
C ALA A 340 9.76 12.00 -13.50
N SER A 341 10.62 11.78 -14.50
CA SER A 341 11.00 10.44 -14.97
C SER A 341 11.70 9.60 -13.89
N PHE A 342 12.30 10.23 -12.88
CA PHE A 342 12.93 9.56 -11.74
C PHE A 342 12.06 9.60 -10.48
N LEU A 343 11.39 10.72 -10.16
CA LEU A 343 10.56 10.86 -8.96
C LEU A 343 9.41 9.84 -8.92
N ARG A 344 8.92 9.38 -10.06
CA ARG A 344 7.88 8.35 -10.16
C ARG A 344 8.23 7.04 -9.45
N PHE A 345 9.49 6.80 -9.09
CA PHE A 345 9.95 5.58 -8.42
C PHE A 345 9.82 5.60 -6.89
N TYR A 346 9.08 6.53 -6.29
CA TYR A 346 8.72 6.53 -4.86
C TYR A 346 9.93 6.44 -3.91
N TRP A 347 10.86 7.35 -4.04
CA TRP A 347 12.13 7.39 -3.29
C TRP A 347 11.99 7.40 -1.77
N PHE A 348 10.85 7.85 -1.22
CA PHE A 348 10.60 7.97 0.20
C PHE A 348 9.93 6.75 0.83
N ARG A 349 9.44 5.81 0.01
CA ARG A 349 8.64 4.66 0.45
C ARG A 349 9.36 3.76 1.44
N ALA A 350 10.62 3.43 1.19
CA ALA A 350 11.39 2.53 2.06
C ALA A 350 11.65 3.17 3.44
N SER A 351 11.97 4.47 3.51
CA SER A 351 12.22 5.15 4.78
C SER A 351 10.98 5.25 5.65
N ASP A 352 9.77 5.36 5.07
CA ASP A 352 8.50 5.37 5.82
C ASP A 352 8.26 4.10 6.63
N ILE A 353 8.85 2.97 6.23
CA ILE A 353 8.73 1.69 6.92
C ILE A 353 9.96 1.43 7.80
N PHE A 354 11.16 1.68 7.28
CA PHE A 354 12.38 1.27 7.95
C PHE A 354 12.83 2.21 9.06
N VAL A 355 12.49 3.51 9.02
CA VAL A 355 12.77 4.42 10.16
C VAL A 355 11.94 4.03 11.39
N PRO A 356 10.61 3.82 11.30
CA PRO A 356 9.82 3.26 12.40
C PRO A 356 10.36 1.90 12.90
N ALA A 357 10.75 1.01 11.98
CA ALA A 357 11.34 -0.28 12.33
C ALA A 357 12.66 -0.12 13.10
N GLY A 358 13.51 0.84 12.68
CA GLY A 358 14.76 1.18 13.35
C GLY A 358 14.55 1.67 14.77
N VAL A 359 13.58 2.57 14.98
CA VAL A 359 13.18 3.06 16.30
C VAL A 359 12.67 1.93 17.17
N ALA A 360 11.75 1.10 16.65
CA ALA A 360 11.14 -0.02 17.36
C ALA A 360 12.19 -1.02 17.85
N ILE A 361 13.11 -1.43 16.98
CA ILE A 361 14.20 -2.35 17.32
C ILE A 361 15.18 -1.71 18.31
N SER A 362 15.53 -0.42 18.14
CA SER A 362 16.42 0.28 19.09
C SER A 362 15.80 0.38 20.48
N ALA A 363 14.52 0.73 20.59
CA ALA A 363 13.80 0.85 21.85
C ALA A 363 13.76 -0.49 22.61
N VAL A 364 13.41 -1.58 21.91
CA VAL A 364 13.36 -2.93 22.50
C VAL A 364 14.76 -3.43 22.87
N THR A 365 15.77 -3.14 22.04
CA THR A 365 17.16 -3.46 22.33
C THR A 365 17.63 -2.75 23.59
N LEU A 366 17.37 -1.46 23.69
CA LEU A 366 17.71 -0.65 24.85
C LEU A 366 17.01 -1.18 26.11
N ALA A 367 15.69 -1.38 26.07
CA ALA A 367 14.91 -1.94 27.19
C ALA A 367 15.43 -3.33 27.63
N THR A 368 15.97 -4.13 26.71
CA THR A 368 16.47 -5.47 26.98
C THR A 368 17.89 -5.47 27.55
N TYR A 369 18.77 -4.59 27.08
CA TYR A 369 20.20 -4.67 27.37
C TYR A 369 20.74 -3.54 28.29
N ALA A 370 19.97 -2.46 28.55
CA ALA A 370 20.38 -1.39 29.43
C ALA A 370 20.54 -1.84 30.92
N PHE A 371 19.82 -2.88 31.29
CA PHE A 371 19.80 -3.36 32.68
C PHE A 371 20.66 -4.61 32.88
N ASN A 372 21.27 -4.75 34.04
CA ASN A 372 22.13 -5.89 34.39
C ASN A 372 21.34 -7.16 34.77
N SER A 373 20.07 -7.01 35.16
CA SER A 373 19.20 -8.13 35.54
C SER A 373 17.97 -8.26 34.65
N LEU A 374 17.32 -9.41 34.73
CA LEU A 374 16.12 -9.71 33.91
C LEU A 374 14.87 -8.97 34.39
N ALA A 375 14.73 -8.71 35.67
CA ALA A 375 13.52 -8.12 36.24
C ALA A 375 13.27 -6.69 35.71
N PRO A 376 14.19 -5.72 35.80
CA PRO A 376 13.98 -4.39 35.25
C PRO A 376 13.86 -4.38 33.72
N SER A 377 14.53 -5.30 33.01
CA SER A 377 14.34 -5.48 31.56
C SER A 377 12.90 -5.86 31.22
N ARG A 378 12.31 -6.81 31.97
CA ARG A 378 10.91 -7.22 31.78
C ARG A 378 9.93 -6.09 32.11
N VAL A 379 10.21 -5.35 33.20
CA VAL A 379 9.41 -4.18 33.59
C VAL A 379 9.44 -3.12 32.46
N ALA A 380 10.63 -2.79 31.95
CA ALA A 380 10.76 -1.83 30.85
C ALA A 380 9.98 -2.26 29.60
N LEU A 381 10.10 -3.52 29.18
CA LEU A 381 9.31 -4.05 28.06
C LEU A 381 7.81 -4.01 28.35
N ALA A 382 7.37 -4.35 29.56
CA ALA A 382 5.96 -4.29 29.96
C ALA A 382 5.41 -2.86 29.92
N VAL A 383 6.17 -1.88 30.42
CA VAL A 383 5.77 -0.46 30.39
C VAL A 383 5.61 0.04 28.95
N ILE A 384 6.57 -0.28 28.08
CA ILE A 384 6.48 0.09 26.66
C ILE A 384 5.28 -0.62 26.00
N PHE A 385 5.06 -1.90 26.31
CA PHE A 385 3.93 -2.68 25.78
C PHE A 385 2.58 -2.07 26.20
N LEU A 386 2.43 -1.72 27.48
CA LEU A 386 1.20 -1.12 28.00
C LEU A 386 0.95 0.26 27.41
N GLY A 387 2.00 1.09 27.28
CA GLY A 387 1.90 2.39 26.65
C GLY A 387 1.51 2.29 25.15
N ALA A 388 2.23 1.48 24.39
CA ALA A 388 1.94 1.27 22.98
C ALA A 388 0.57 0.59 22.78
N GLY A 389 0.20 -0.36 23.63
CA GLY A 389 -1.10 -1.02 23.63
C GLY A 389 -2.25 -0.04 23.90
N TYR A 390 -2.09 0.86 24.86
CA TYR A 390 -3.06 1.92 25.13
C TYR A 390 -3.28 2.80 23.89
N PHE A 391 -2.21 3.28 23.26
CA PHE A 391 -2.33 4.08 22.03
C PHE A 391 -2.98 3.28 20.90
N ALA A 392 -2.64 2.00 20.73
CA ALA A 392 -3.28 1.14 19.72
C ALA A 392 -4.78 0.95 19.97
N ILE A 393 -5.20 0.86 21.26
CA ILE A 393 -6.63 0.77 21.62
C ILE A 393 -7.36 2.07 21.27
N VAL A 394 -6.82 3.21 21.68
CA VAL A 394 -7.43 4.54 21.40
C VAL A 394 -7.52 4.78 19.89
N ASP A 395 -6.47 4.43 19.16
CA ASP A 395 -6.41 4.58 17.72
C ASP A 395 -7.43 3.69 16.99
N GLY A 396 -7.57 2.43 17.41
CA GLY A 396 -8.57 1.51 16.88
C GLY A 396 -10.01 1.95 17.19
N GLN A 397 -10.27 2.50 18.39
CA GLN A 397 -11.59 3.09 18.70
C GLN A 397 -11.94 4.24 17.74
N ALA A 398 -10.98 5.08 17.38
CA ALA A 398 -11.20 6.14 16.40
C ALA A 398 -11.53 5.60 15.02
N GLU A 399 -10.88 4.51 14.60
CA GLU A 399 -11.13 3.87 13.31
C GLU A 399 -12.53 3.23 13.23
N HIS A 400 -12.94 2.51 14.26
CA HIS A 400 -14.24 1.81 14.27
C HIS A 400 -15.44 2.72 14.53
N ARG A 401 -15.21 3.98 14.89
CA ARG A 401 -16.28 4.93 15.27
C ARG A 401 -17.34 5.10 14.19
N PHE A 402 -16.98 5.03 12.92
CA PHE A 402 -17.90 5.33 11.81
C PHE A 402 -18.42 4.10 11.08
N ASN A 403 -17.79 2.95 11.21
CA ASN A 403 -18.16 1.66 10.59
C ASN A 403 -18.54 1.77 9.10
N VAL A 404 -17.87 2.65 8.35
CA VAL A 404 -18.05 2.85 6.91
C VAL A 404 -16.75 2.52 6.21
N PRO A 405 -16.77 1.79 5.06
CA PRO A 405 -15.59 1.49 4.28
C PRO A 405 -14.79 2.75 3.95
N ARG A 406 -13.47 2.71 4.09
CA ARG A 406 -12.62 3.88 3.86
C ARG A 406 -12.62 4.36 2.41
N ALA A 407 -12.79 3.45 1.46
CA ALA A 407 -12.93 3.82 0.05
C ALA A 407 -14.16 4.70 -0.19
N ASP A 408 -15.23 4.51 0.59
CA ASP A 408 -16.46 5.28 0.49
C ASP A 408 -16.44 6.53 1.37
N ALA A 409 -15.75 6.48 2.51
CA ALA A 409 -15.69 7.58 3.47
C ALA A 409 -15.08 8.87 2.90
N ALA A 410 -14.19 8.77 1.92
CA ALA A 410 -13.54 9.92 1.27
C ALA A 410 -14.51 10.81 0.47
N VAL A 411 -15.72 10.34 0.22
CA VAL A 411 -16.71 10.96 -0.67
C VAL A 411 -17.87 11.57 0.09
N ILE A 412 -18.06 11.15 1.33
CA ILE A 412 -19.19 11.54 2.15
C ILE A 412 -18.99 12.97 2.65
N PRO A 413 -19.90 13.91 2.33
CA PRO A 413 -19.85 15.26 2.90
C PRO A 413 -19.87 15.22 4.42
N HIS A 414 -19.05 16.07 5.04
CA HIS A 414 -18.99 16.20 6.50
C HIS A 414 -20.15 17.06 7.04
N ASP A 415 -21.37 16.72 6.69
CA ASP A 415 -22.52 17.35 7.32
C ASP A 415 -22.84 16.61 8.64
N LYS A 416 -23.13 17.38 9.69
CA LYS A 416 -23.36 16.85 11.04
C LYS A 416 -24.80 16.41 11.29
N THR A 417 -25.68 16.54 10.30
CA THR A 417 -27.09 16.10 10.45
C THR A 417 -27.19 14.57 10.41
N PRO A 418 -28.08 13.94 11.18
CA PRO A 418 -28.30 12.50 11.14
C PRO A 418 -28.62 11.97 9.73
N GLU A 419 -29.31 12.78 8.94
CA GLU A 419 -29.76 12.46 7.57
C GLU A 419 -28.62 12.46 6.56
N ASN A 420 -27.60 13.28 6.78
CA ASN A 420 -26.36 13.35 5.99
C ASN A 420 -25.19 12.70 6.73
N SER A 421 -25.45 11.84 7.70
CA SER A 421 -24.41 11.08 8.38
C SER A 421 -23.64 10.21 7.37
N ARG A 422 -22.39 9.93 7.67
CA ARG A 422 -21.55 9.06 6.81
C ARG A 422 -22.23 7.72 6.52
N SER A 423 -22.88 7.12 7.51
CA SER A 423 -23.59 5.85 7.35
C SER A 423 -24.82 5.98 6.44
N ALA A 424 -25.61 7.05 6.54
CA ALA A 424 -26.78 7.28 5.69
C ALA A 424 -26.37 7.50 4.23
N THR A 425 -25.35 8.33 3.99
CA THR A 425 -24.83 8.59 2.64
C THR A 425 -24.22 7.33 2.03
N HIS A 426 -23.49 6.55 2.82
CA HIS A 426 -22.96 5.25 2.37
C HIS A 426 -24.08 4.26 2.02
N ALA A 427 -25.09 4.12 2.86
CA ALA A 427 -26.25 3.24 2.58
C ALA A 427 -26.98 3.64 1.29
N ASN A 428 -27.15 4.96 1.05
CA ASN A 428 -27.72 5.45 -0.19
C ASN A 428 -26.82 5.18 -1.42
N TRP A 429 -25.49 5.24 -1.25
CA TRP A 429 -24.53 4.89 -2.30
C TRP A 429 -24.59 3.40 -2.66
N VAL A 430 -24.59 2.53 -1.66
CA VAL A 430 -24.71 1.09 -1.89
C VAL A 430 -26.02 0.77 -2.61
N ARG A 431 -27.15 1.32 -2.16
CA ARG A 431 -28.47 1.10 -2.80
C ARG A 431 -28.52 1.51 -4.26
N VAL A 432 -27.97 2.67 -4.63
CA VAL A 432 -27.94 3.07 -6.05
C VAL A 432 -27.05 2.17 -6.88
N CYS A 433 -25.91 1.73 -6.34
CA CYS A 433 -25.02 0.80 -7.02
C CYS A 433 -25.66 -0.59 -7.21
N GLU A 434 -26.34 -1.12 -6.19
CA GLU A 434 -27.09 -2.38 -6.27
C GLU A 434 -28.23 -2.31 -7.28
N TRP A 435 -28.97 -1.18 -7.32
CA TRP A 435 -29.97 -0.97 -8.33
C TRP A 435 -29.36 -0.99 -9.76
N ILE A 436 -28.23 -0.33 -9.96
CA ILE A 436 -27.50 -0.33 -11.23
C ILE A 436 -27.08 -1.75 -11.62
N GLU A 437 -26.54 -2.52 -10.69
CA GLU A 437 -26.14 -3.90 -10.93
C GLU A 437 -27.32 -4.77 -11.40
N GLN A 438 -28.50 -4.58 -10.80
CA GLN A 438 -29.67 -5.40 -11.06
C GLN A 438 -30.46 -4.96 -12.29
N ASN A 439 -30.48 -3.66 -12.62
CA ASN A 439 -31.39 -3.07 -13.58
C ASN A 439 -30.72 -2.54 -14.86
N THR A 440 -29.41 -2.68 -15.02
CA THR A 440 -28.72 -2.23 -16.24
C THR A 440 -28.00 -3.40 -16.94
N PRO A 441 -27.80 -3.36 -18.26
CA PRO A 441 -27.01 -4.36 -18.98
C PRO A 441 -25.56 -4.42 -18.45
N LYS A 442 -24.92 -5.59 -18.54
CA LYS A 442 -23.55 -5.81 -17.99
C LYS A 442 -22.46 -5.05 -18.74
N ASN A 443 -22.68 -4.77 -20.01
CA ASN A 443 -21.72 -4.14 -20.93
C ASN A 443 -21.83 -2.61 -21.01
N VAL A 444 -22.66 -1.97 -20.17
CA VAL A 444 -22.81 -0.51 -20.20
C VAL A 444 -21.66 0.19 -19.48
N VAL A 445 -21.33 1.38 -19.97
CA VAL A 445 -20.44 2.32 -19.29
C VAL A 445 -21.30 3.39 -18.62
N ILE A 446 -20.93 3.81 -17.43
CA ILE A 446 -21.68 4.74 -16.62
C ILE A 446 -20.81 5.96 -16.26
N TRP A 447 -21.37 7.15 -16.38
CA TRP A 447 -20.78 8.33 -15.78
C TRP A 447 -21.07 8.30 -14.28
N SER A 448 -20.10 7.88 -13.47
CA SER A 448 -20.24 7.78 -12.03
C SER A 448 -20.18 9.15 -11.34
N ALA A 449 -20.71 9.24 -10.12
CA ALA A 449 -20.59 10.43 -9.32
C ALA A 449 -19.12 10.77 -9.03
N ARG A 450 -18.79 12.05 -9.07
CA ARG A 450 -17.42 12.55 -8.83
C ARG A 450 -16.86 12.04 -7.50
N ARG A 451 -15.61 11.58 -7.49
CA ARG A 451 -14.83 11.07 -6.33
C ARG A 451 -15.25 9.71 -5.77
N GLN A 452 -16.19 9.01 -6.34
CA GLN A 452 -16.46 7.64 -5.91
C GLN A 452 -15.30 6.73 -6.30
N GLN A 453 -14.81 5.93 -5.36
CA GLN A 453 -13.71 4.99 -5.59
C GLN A 453 -14.20 3.55 -5.69
N SER A 454 -15.39 3.27 -5.18
CA SER A 454 -15.97 1.93 -5.05
C SER A 454 -17.09 1.64 -6.06
N PHE A 455 -17.23 2.45 -7.12
CA PHE A 455 -18.31 2.25 -8.09
C PHE A 455 -18.28 0.84 -8.69
N LYS A 456 -17.16 0.43 -9.28
CA LYS A 456 -17.00 -0.92 -9.85
C LYS A 456 -17.14 -2.04 -8.81
N TRP A 457 -16.79 -1.75 -7.57
CA TRP A 457 -16.92 -2.69 -6.46
C TRP A 457 -18.37 -3.03 -6.16
N HIS A 458 -19.24 -2.02 -6.10
CA HIS A 458 -20.65 -2.20 -5.77
C HIS A 458 -21.54 -2.40 -7.01
N ALA A 459 -21.40 -1.55 -8.03
CA ALA A 459 -22.25 -1.55 -9.21
C ALA A 459 -21.87 -2.60 -10.27
N GLN A 460 -20.69 -3.21 -10.19
CA GLN A 460 -20.22 -4.23 -11.14
C GLN A 460 -20.34 -3.78 -12.63
N ARG A 461 -20.12 -2.48 -12.90
CA ARG A 461 -20.20 -1.86 -14.23
C ARG A 461 -18.96 -1.01 -14.50
N ALA A 462 -18.64 -0.85 -15.78
CA ALA A 462 -17.60 0.07 -16.23
C ALA A 462 -17.98 1.52 -15.95
N GLU A 463 -16.98 2.37 -15.67
CA GLU A 463 -17.18 3.80 -15.46
C GLU A 463 -16.29 4.64 -16.38
N VAL A 464 -16.78 5.84 -16.73
CA VAL A 464 -16.04 6.75 -17.61
C VAL A 464 -14.75 7.22 -16.98
N HIS A 465 -14.78 7.55 -15.71
CA HIS A 465 -13.63 8.12 -15.00
C HIS A 465 -13.68 7.83 -13.50
N ASN A 466 -12.52 7.47 -12.98
CA ASN A 466 -12.29 7.38 -11.54
C ASN A 466 -10.96 8.06 -11.21
N TYR A 467 -10.97 8.95 -10.22
CA TYR A 467 -9.75 9.68 -9.82
C TYR A 467 -8.67 8.75 -9.25
N LYS A 468 -9.07 7.65 -8.61
CA LYS A 468 -8.16 6.69 -7.99
C LYS A 468 -7.53 5.73 -9.01
N ASP A 469 -8.30 5.36 -10.03
CA ASP A 469 -7.95 4.36 -11.03
C ASP A 469 -7.10 4.98 -12.13
N ILE A 470 -5.80 5.11 -11.83
CA ILE A 470 -4.83 5.69 -12.75
C ILE A 470 -4.04 4.58 -13.47
N PRO A 471 -4.10 4.53 -14.81
CA PRO A 471 -3.24 3.66 -15.60
C PRO A 471 -1.75 3.94 -15.35
N GLN A 472 -0.91 2.96 -15.59
CA GLN A 472 0.54 3.09 -15.40
C GLN A 472 1.30 3.27 -16.73
N ASP A 473 0.65 3.04 -17.85
CA ASP A 473 1.19 3.26 -19.19
C ASP A 473 1.06 4.72 -19.63
N PRO A 474 1.96 5.24 -20.48
CA PRO A 474 1.95 6.63 -20.90
C PRO A 474 0.68 7.09 -21.59
N ALA A 475 0.11 6.25 -22.47
CA ALA A 475 -1.11 6.59 -23.21
C ALA A 475 -2.33 6.66 -22.29
N GLY A 476 -2.49 5.67 -21.40
CA GLY A 476 -3.55 5.63 -20.42
C GLY A 476 -3.46 6.79 -19.41
N LEU A 477 -2.24 7.20 -19.00
CA LEU A 477 -2.03 8.36 -18.14
C LEU A 477 -2.53 9.67 -18.77
N LEU A 478 -2.26 9.88 -20.06
CA LEU A 478 -2.71 11.07 -20.78
C LEU A 478 -4.23 11.04 -20.99
N GLU A 479 -4.79 9.89 -21.34
CA GLU A 479 -6.25 9.70 -21.46
C GLU A 479 -6.95 9.93 -20.11
N TRP A 480 -6.42 9.39 -19.02
CA TRP A 480 -6.92 9.64 -17.66
C TRP A 480 -6.95 11.13 -17.32
N ARG A 481 -5.88 11.85 -17.67
CA ARG A 481 -5.80 13.31 -17.48
C ARG A 481 -6.86 14.05 -18.28
N ASP A 482 -7.03 13.70 -19.56
CA ASP A 482 -8.00 14.36 -20.43
C ASP A 482 -9.44 14.14 -19.93
N ARG A 483 -9.78 12.94 -19.44
CA ARG A 483 -11.06 12.68 -18.76
C ARG A 483 -11.19 13.46 -17.46
N LEU A 484 -10.12 13.58 -16.67
CA LEU A 484 -10.10 14.38 -15.44
C LEU A 484 -10.36 15.86 -15.73
N GLU A 485 -9.84 16.43 -16.83
CA GLU A 485 -10.11 17.83 -17.18
C GLU A 485 -11.60 18.05 -17.51
N VAL A 486 -12.27 17.10 -18.14
CA VAL A 486 -13.72 17.17 -18.33
C VAL A 486 -14.47 17.13 -16.99
N VAL A 487 -14.07 16.26 -16.08
CA VAL A 487 -14.66 16.22 -14.72
C VAL A 487 -14.41 17.52 -13.96
N ARG A 488 -13.24 18.14 -14.14
CA ARG A 488 -12.93 19.46 -13.56
C ARG A 488 -13.77 20.58 -14.18
N GLU A 489 -14.02 20.52 -15.49
CA GLU A 489 -14.90 21.48 -16.17
C GLU A 489 -16.34 21.36 -15.64
N VAL A 490 -16.86 20.14 -15.52
CA VAL A 490 -18.16 19.90 -14.88
C VAL A 490 -18.21 20.54 -13.49
N ALA A 491 -17.13 20.39 -12.71
CA ALA A 491 -17.07 20.99 -11.37
C ALA A 491 -16.96 22.52 -11.39
N ARG A 492 -16.23 23.11 -12.33
CA ARG A 492 -16.10 24.57 -12.48
C ARG A 492 -17.42 25.22 -12.89
N ARG A 493 -18.20 24.55 -13.72
CA ARG A 493 -19.54 25.00 -14.09
C ARG A 493 -20.58 24.77 -12.98
N GLY A 494 -20.23 24.11 -11.87
CA GLY A 494 -21.14 23.86 -10.74
C GLY A 494 -21.89 22.54 -10.81
N GLY A 495 -21.72 21.71 -11.85
CA GLY A 495 -22.32 20.38 -12.00
C GLY A 495 -22.87 20.11 -13.42
N LEU A 496 -23.27 18.87 -13.67
CA LEU A 496 -23.79 18.42 -14.98
C LEU A 496 -25.08 19.13 -15.42
N TRP A 497 -25.88 19.63 -14.48
CA TRP A 497 -27.11 20.37 -14.78
C TRP A 497 -26.91 21.76 -15.43
N HIS A 498 -25.67 22.22 -15.51
CA HIS A 498 -25.28 23.42 -16.26
C HIS A 498 -24.89 23.13 -17.70
N PHE A 499 -24.88 21.85 -18.10
CA PHE A 499 -24.65 21.44 -19.48
C PHE A 499 -25.98 21.33 -20.22
N SER A 500 -25.99 21.72 -21.49
CA SER A 500 -27.13 21.50 -22.37
C SER A 500 -27.31 20.01 -22.68
N ARG A 501 -28.47 19.63 -23.20
CA ARG A 501 -28.69 18.26 -23.66
C ARG A 501 -27.67 17.85 -24.73
N GLU A 502 -27.39 18.75 -25.65
CA GLU A 502 -26.46 18.56 -26.78
C GLU A 502 -25.02 18.33 -26.26
N GLU A 503 -24.57 19.17 -25.32
CA GLU A 503 -23.24 19.00 -24.70
C GLU A 503 -23.10 17.64 -24.00
N LEU A 504 -24.14 17.19 -23.28
CA LEU A 504 -24.14 15.88 -22.62
C LEU A 504 -24.14 14.72 -23.63
N LEU A 505 -24.85 14.86 -24.77
CA LEU A 505 -24.83 13.87 -25.85
C LEU A 505 -23.49 13.84 -26.58
N GLU A 506 -22.78 14.96 -26.72
CA GLU A 506 -21.41 15.00 -27.25
C GLU A 506 -20.44 14.27 -26.31
N LEU A 507 -20.57 14.47 -24.98
CA LEU A 507 -19.80 13.70 -24.01
C LEU A 507 -20.12 12.21 -24.05
N GLN A 508 -21.41 11.86 -24.20
CA GLN A 508 -21.83 10.48 -24.40
C GLN A 508 -21.17 9.85 -25.62
N LYS A 509 -21.22 10.52 -26.76
CA LYS A 509 -20.60 10.06 -28.00
C LYS A 509 -19.07 9.88 -27.84
N LYS A 510 -18.43 10.78 -27.11
CA LYS A 510 -16.99 10.74 -26.89
C LYS A 510 -16.55 9.59 -25.99
N TYR A 511 -17.30 9.30 -24.91
CA TYR A 511 -16.90 8.36 -23.87
C TYR A 511 -17.75 7.09 -23.79
N GLY A 512 -18.78 6.96 -24.61
CA GLY A 512 -19.56 5.73 -24.75
C GLY A 512 -20.47 5.40 -23.55
N PHE A 513 -20.84 6.34 -22.68
CA PHE A 513 -21.65 6.04 -21.52
C PHE A 513 -23.16 6.05 -21.82
N HIS A 514 -23.91 5.25 -21.05
CA HIS A 514 -25.34 5.03 -21.24
C HIS A 514 -26.19 5.61 -20.11
N TYR A 515 -25.60 5.77 -18.93
CA TYR A 515 -26.25 6.28 -17.73
C TYR A 515 -25.36 7.31 -17.05
N ILE A 516 -26.01 8.22 -16.32
CA ILE A 516 -25.35 9.22 -15.47
C ILE A 516 -25.84 9.03 -14.03
N VAL A 517 -24.92 8.86 -13.10
CA VAL A 517 -25.20 8.91 -11.66
C VAL A 517 -24.82 10.28 -11.16
N VAL A 518 -25.74 10.98 -10.52
CA VAL A 518 -25.52 12.28 -9.92
C VAL A 518 -25.72 12.25 -8.42
N TYR A 519 -24.94 13.08 -7.71
CA TYR A 519 -25.13 13.35 -6.29
C TYR A 519 -26.04 14.57 -6.13
N LYS A 520 -27.16 14.42 -5.43
CA LYS A 520 -28.25 15.43 -5.35
C LYS A 520 -27.89 16.70 -4.60
N SER A 521 -26.90 16.69 -3.72
CA SER A 521 -26.56 17.90 -2.97
C SER A 521 -26.02 18.98 -3.92
N GLY A 522 -26.84 19.98 -4.17
CA GLY A 522 -26.57 21.05 -5.11
C GLY A 522 -27.24 20.90 -6.48
N LEU A 523 -28.09 19.91 -6.67
CA LEU A 523 -28.92 19.77 -7.87
C LEU A 523 -29.99 20.86 -7.86
N ASN A 524 -29.84 21.84 -8.76
CA ASN A 524 -30.80 22.93 -8.86
C ASN A 524 -31.96 22.59 -9.82
N LYS A 525 -31.75 21.64 -10.71
CA LYS A 525 -32.76 21.14 -11.68
C LYS A 525 -32.41 19.74 -12.17
N PRO A 526 -33.39 18.90 -12.57
CA PRO A 526 -33.15 17.59 -13.12
C PRO A 526 -32.39 17.69 -14.44
N LEU A 527 -31.63 16.62 -14.78
CA LEU A 527 -31.00 16.51 -16.11
C LEU A 527 -32.06 16.32 -17.19
N PRO A 528 -31.79 16.71 -18.47
CA PRO A 528 -32.76 16.64 -19.58
C PRO A 528 -32.85 15.21 -20.18
N PHE A 529 -32.87 14.18 -19.30
CA PHE A 529 -32.97 12.77 -19.63
C PHE A 529 -33.95 12.06 -18.72
N GLU A 530 -34.27 10.82 -19.04
CA GLU A 530 -35.18 9.99 -18.26
C GLU A 530 -34.57 9.66 -16.88
N LEU A 531 -35.27 10.00 -15.81
CA LEU A 531 -34.94 9.60 -14.45
C LEU A 531 -35.40 8.16 -14.25
N VAL A 532 -34.45 7.24 -14.08
CA VAL A 532 -34.72 5.81 -13.90
C VAL A 532 -34.50 5.34 -12.45
N TYR A 533 -33.81 6.10 -11.63
CA TYR A 533 -33.64 5.83 -10.21
C TYR A 533 -33.65 7.14 -9.40
N PRO A 534 -34.32 7.20 -8.23
CA PRO A 534 -35.11 6.12 -7.62
C PRO A 534 -36.37 5.79 -8.41
N PRO A 535 -36.82 4.51 -8.43
CA PRO A 535 -38.08 4.15 -9.08
C PRO A 535 -39.27 4.79 -8.36
N ALA A 536 -40.39 4.88 -9.05
CA ALA A 536 -41.60 5.51 -8.51
C ALA A 536 -42.02 4.85 -7.17
N GLY A 537 -42.20 5.66 -6.12
CA GLY A 537 -42.56 5.20 -4.78
C GLY A 537 -41.36 4.88 -3.87
N GLU A 538 -40.14 4.91 -4.38
CA GLU A 538 -38.93 4.80 -3.58
C GLU A 538 -38.19 6.13 -3.45
N GLU A 539 -37.40 6.30 -2.41
CA GLU A 539 -36.61 7.50 -2.18
C GLU A 539 -35.13 7.17 -1.97
N ASN A 540 -34.28 7.86 -2.73
CA ASN A 540 -32.86 7.98 -2.43
C ASN A 540 -32.55 9.47 -2.27
N ARG A 541 -32.16 9.88 -1.06
CA ARG A 541 -31.92 11.30 -0.74
C ARG A 541 -30.67 11.87 -1.41
N HIS A 542 -29.71 11.01 -1.77
CA HIS A 542 -28.38 11.46 -2.18
C HIS A 542 -28.07 11.22 -3.65
N TYR A 543 -28.73 10.26 -4.30
CA TYR A 543 -28.35 9.86 -5.66
C TYR A 543 -29.55 9.72 -6.58
N GLU A 544 -29.34 10.07 -7.83
CA GLU A 544 -30.24 9.86 -8.97
C GLU A 544 -29.47 9.22 -10.12
N VAL A 545 -30.18 8.40 -10.93
CA VAL A 545 -29.66 7.83 -12.16
C VAL A 545 -30.52 8.25 -13.32
N TYR A 546 -29.88 8.79 -14.35
CA TYR A 546 -30.52 9.20 -15.60
C TYR A 546 -30.05 8.29 -16.72
N GLN A 547 -31.02 7.83 -17.56
CA GLN A 547 -30.74 7.06 -18.77
C GLN A 547 -30.65 7.96 -19.98
N LEU A 548 -29.61 7.79 -20.79
CA LEU A 548 -29.43 8.52 -22.03
C LEU A 548 -30.00 7.73 -23.21
N PRO A 549 -30.30 8.41 -24.34
CA PRO A 549 -30.65 7.72 -25.57
C PRO A 549 -29.58 6.71 -25.99
N PRO A 550 -29.97 5.63 -26.68
CA PRO A 550 -29.00 4.68 -27.25
C PRO A 550 -27.96 5.40 -28.11
N LEU A 551 -26.70 4.99 -28.02
CA LEU A 551 -25.68 5.45 -28.95
C LEU A 551 -26.08 4.98 -30.36
N ALA A 552 -26.04 5.90 -31.31
CA ALA A 552 -26.22 5.51 -32.71
C ALA A 552 -25.14 4.48 -33.07
N GLU A 553 -25.52 3.32 -33.53
CA GLU A 553 -24.58 2.31 -34.01
C GLU A 553 -23.63 2.96 -35.03
N ALA A 554 -22.33 2.88 -34.76
CA ALA A 554 -21.35 3.26 -35.75
C ALA A 554 -21.63 2.35 -36.97
N LYS A 555 -22.08 2.92 -38.10
CA LYS A 555 -22.19 2.15 -39.34
C LYS A 555 -20.82 1.50 -39.58
N PRO A 556 -20.80 0.17 -39.88
CA PRO A 556 -19.57 -0.58 -40.08
C PRO A 556 -18.67 0.02 -41.16
#